data_451368f75ca032f287c148c04742934c
#
_entry.id   451368f75ca032f287c148c04742934c
#
_cell.length_a   1.000
_cell.length_b   1.000
_cell.length_c   1.000
_cell.angle_alpha   90.00
_cell.angle_beta   90.00
_cell.angle_gamma   90.00
#
_symmetry.space_group_name_H-M   'P 1'
#
loop_
_entity.id
_entity.type
_entity.pdbx_description
1 polymer ?
#
loop_
_entity_poly.entity_id
_entity_poly.type
_entity_poly.pdbx_seq_one_letter_code
_entity_poly.pdbx_strand_id
1 'polypeptide(L)'
;MGYFITVESGVNIYVEDINPSSNKTILFIHGWPLNHKQFEYQFDVLPAMGYRCIGIDWRGFGRSDKPMSGYNYDRLADDLRVIIDALQLSNVTLVGHSTGGAITIRYMARYHGYGVGKLVLVDAAAPVGFTAETANRFLNEAANDRPKMMQNVTDSFFFQYITEPFSQWFFQLGLQAAGWSTAAIVVTLRDEELYQDLPKIGVPTLIIHGVHDKVIPFAQAEEVHQAIKNSQLVPFRYSGHGPFWEERDKFNKLLARFIG
;
A
#
# COMPACT_ATOMS: atom_id res chain seq x y z
N MET A 1 2.76 -8.50 17.44
CA MET A 1 4.04 -9.27 17.58
C MET A 1 4.70 -9.31 16.22
N GLY A 2 5.97 -8.86 16.13
CA GLY A 2 6.70 -8.84 14.87
C GLY A 2 7.53 -10.11 14.65
N TYR A 3 7.50 -10.65 13.43
CA TYR A 3 8.29 -11.83 13.01
C TYR A 3 8.60 -11.76 11.51
N PHE A 4 9.32 -12.76 10.99
CA PHE A 4 9.70 -12.82 9.58
C PHE A 4 9.14 -14.08 8.91
N ILE A 5 8.75 -13.92 7.63
CA ILE A 5 8.35 -15.01 6.75
C ILE A 5 9.32 -15.06 5.57
N THR A 6 9.92 -16.23 5.31
CA THR A 6 10.77 -16.43 4.14
C THR A 6 9.90 -16.59 2.90
N VAL A 7 10.02 -15.67 1.93
CA VAL A 7 9.22 -15.67 0.69
C VAL A 7 9.96 -16.29 -0.50
N GLU A 8 11.28 -16.31 -0.42
CA GLU A 8 12.17 -17.04 -1.31
C GLU A 8 13.52 -17.27 -0.61
N SER A 9 14.42 -18.09 -1.17
CA SER A 9 15.73 -18.32 -0.58
C SER A 9 16.48 -17.01 -0.37
N GLY A 10 16.80 -16.70 0.89
CA GLY A 10 17.53 -15.50 1.28
C GLY A 10 16.71 -14.21 1.34
N VAL A 11 15.38 -14.28 1.24
CA VAL A 11 14.51 -13.09 1.37
C VAL A 11 13.42 -13.32 2.42
N ASN A 12 13.51 -12.57 3.51
CA ASN A 12 12.57 -12.60 4.61
C ASN A 12 11.76 -11.30 4.66
N ILE A 13 10.45 -11.42 4.75
CA ILE A 13 9.51 -10.31 4.87
C ILE A 13 9.12 -10.13 6.33
N TYR A 14 9.26 -8.91 6.83
CA TYR A 14 8.79 -8.56 8.17
C TYR A 14 7.26 -8.44 8.20
N VAL A 15 6.69 -9.03 9.23
CA VAL A 15 5.25 -9.03 9.50
C VAL A 15 5.02 -8.49 10.91
N GLU A 16 4.19 -7.47 11.06
CA GLU A 16 3.60 -7.04 12.32
C GLU A 16 2.19 -7.60 12.41
N ASP A 17 1.90 -8.39 13.46
CA ASP A 17 0.62 -9.09 13.63
C ASP A 17 0.03 -8.74 14.99
N ILE A 18 -1.08 -8.03 14.98
CA ILE A 18 -1.75 -7.48 16.16
C ILE A 18 -3.11 -8.14 16.30
N ASN A 19 -3.44 -8.59 17.52
CA ASN A 19 -4.66 -9.34 17.86
C ASN A 19 -4.85 -10.63 17.03
N PRO A 20 -3.86 -11.56 17.04
CA PRO A 20 -3.86 -12.74 16.17
C PRO A 20 -4.98 -13.74 16.47
N SER A 21 -5.66 -13.63 17.60
CA SER A 21 -6.80 -14.49 17.97
C SER A 21 -8.11 -14.11 17.30
N SER A 22 -8.20 -12.93 16.67
CA SER A 22 -9.39 -12.53 15.94
C SER A 22 -9.47 -13.23 14.58
N ASN A 23 -10.68 -13.62 14.18
CA ASN A 23 -10.97 -14.22 12.88
C ASN A 23 -11.38 -13.18 11.81
N LYS A 24 -11.49 -11.90 12.16
CA LYS A 24 -11.72 -10.79 11.22
C LYS A 24 -10.37 -10.16 10.89
N THR A 25 -9.71 -10.63 9.83
CA THR A 25 -8.34 -10.23 9.49
C THR A 25 -8.31 -9.14 8.43
N ILE A 26 -7.50 -8.13 8.68
CA ILE A 26 -7.14 -7.06 7.73
C ILE A 26 -5.64 -7.17 7.46
N LEU A 27 -5.27 -7.29 6.18
CA LEU A 27 -3.88 -7.32 5.73
C LEU A 27 -3.55 -6.02 5.00
N PHE A 28 -2.62 -5.24 5.55
CA PHE A 28 -2.23 -3.92 5.06
C PHE A 28 -0.93 -3.99 4.26
N ILE A 29 -0.96 -3.45 3.03
CA ILE A 29 0.17 -3.34 2.12
C ILE A 29 0.48 -1.85 1.92
N HIS A 30 1.63 -1.42 2.43
CA HIS A 30 2.03 -0.02 2.41
C HIS A 30 2.42 0.51 1.03
N GLY A 31 2.47 1.84 0.90
CA GLY A 31 2.92 2.55 -0.30
C GLY A 31 4.44 2.74 -0.36
N TRP A 32 4.93 3.12 -1.55
CA TRP A 32 6.31 3.55 -1.76
C TRP A 32 6.52 4.98 -1.22
N PRO A 33 7.67 5.27 -0.63
CA PRO A 33 8.77 4.39 -0.24
C PRO A 33 8.72 3.98 1.25
N LEU A 34 7.51 3.86 1.83
CA LEU A 34 7.24 3.73 3.26
C LEU A 34 7.45 2.30 3.82
N ASN A 35 6.78 2.00 4.92
CA ASN A 35 6.71 0.69 5.56
C ASN A 35 5.35 0.54 6.30
N HIS A 36 5.11 -0.61 6.97
CA HIS A 36 3.84 -0.91 7.65
C HIS A 36 3.40 0.17 8.65
N LYS A 37 4.34 0.92 9.24
CA LYS A 37 4.02 1.96 10.22
C LYS A 37 3.24 3.15 9.66
N GLN A 38 3.14 3.28 8.34
CA GLN A 38 2.22 4.28 7.77
C GLN A 38 0.78 4.09 8.26
N PHE A 39 0.40 2.85 8.66
CA PHE A 39 -0.92 2.50 9.18
C PHE A 39 -0.98 2.47 10.73
N GLU A 40 -0.04 3.09 11.43
CA GLU A 40 0.04 3.09 12.88
C GLU A 40 -1.29 3.50 13.53
N TYR A 41 -1.96 4.53 13.01
CA TYR A 41 -3.26 5.00 13.53
C TYR A 41 -4.44 4.05 13.26
N GLN A 42 -4.29 3.09 12.35
CA GLN A 42 -5.22 1.98 12.16
C GLN A 42 -4.92 0.86 13.16
N PHE A 43 -3.64 0.59 13.39
CA PHE A 43 -3.17 -0.43 14.33
C PHE A 43 -3.49 -0.09 15.79
N ASP A 44 -3.61 1.20 16.12
CA ASP A 44 -4.00 1.65 17.46
C ASP A 44 -5.50 1.47 17.74
N VAL A 45 -6.35 1.49 16.71
CA VAL A 45 -7.81 1.57 16.86
C VAL A 45 -8.51 0.26 16.49
N LEU A 46 -8.19 -0.32 15.33
CA LEU A 46 -8.93 -1.47 14.79
C LEU A 46 -8.82 -2.75 15.63
N PRO A 47 -7.69 -3.07 16.29
CA PRO A 47 -7.61 -4.22 17.17
C PRO A 47 -8.59 -4.15 18.36
N ALA A 48 -8.80 -2.96 18.95
CA ALA A 48 -9.78 -2.74 20.00
C ALA A 48 -11.22 -2.89 19.51
N MET A 49 -11.46 -2.79 18.20
CA MET A 49 -12.75 -3.04 17.54
C MET A 49 -12.94 -4.54 17.18
N GLY A 50 -11.99 -5.41 17.55
CA GLY A 50 -12.07 -6.84 17.33
C GLY A 50 -11.43 -7.34 16.03
N TYR A 51 -10.63 -6.56 15.32
CA TYR A 51 -9.93 -6.98 14.12
C TYR A 51 -8.53 -7.48 14.42
N ARG A 52 -8.08 -8.49 13.67
CA ARG A 52 -6.66 -8.83 13.53
C ARG A 52 -6.07 -7.92 12.47
N CYS A 53 -5.07 -7.15 12.82
CA CYS A 53 -4.38 -6.24 11.90
C CYS A 53 -2.98 -6.79 11.59
N ILE A 54 -2.74 -7.10 10.33
CA ILE A 54 -1.43 -7.55 9.85
C ILE A 54 -0.87 -6.48 8.93
N GLY A 55 0.33 -5.96 9.23
CA GLY A 55 1.09 -5.10 8.36
C GLY A 55 2.35 -5.79 7.90
N ILE A 56 2.71 -5.70 6.64
CA ILE A 56 3.98 -6.23 6.13
C ILE A 56 4.86 -5.09 5.62
N ASP A 57 6.17 -5.26 5.73
CA ASP A 57 7.13 -4.49 4.96
C ASP A 57 7.51 -5.33 3.75
N TRP A 58 7.03 -4.99 2.54
CA TRP A 58 7.41 -5.79 1.37
C TRP A 58 8.91 -5.61 1.05
N ARG A 59 9.49 -6.54 0.27
CA ARG A 59 10.94 -6.60 -0.01
C ARG A 59 11.54 -5.23 -0.34
N GLY A 60 12.72 -4.94 0.21
CA GLY A 60 13.43 -3.70 -0.02
C GLY A 60 13.07 -2.57 0.93
N PHE A 61 12.02 -2.72 1.76
CA PHE A 61 11.46 -1.65 2.60
C PHE A 61 11.42 -2.03 4.07
N GLY A 62 11.34 -1.00 4.92
CA GLY A 62 11.25 -1.15 6.35
C GLY A 62 12.25 -2.12 6.94
N ARG A 63 11.76 -3.12 7.66
CA ARG A 63 12.54 -4.16 8.35
C ARG A 63 12.81 -5.42 7.52
N SER A 64 12.16 -5.55 6.34
CA SER A 64 12.35 -6.68 5.45
C SER A 64 13.73 -6.69 4.80
N ASP A 65 14.13 -7.87 4.30
CA ASP A 65 15.35 -8.02 3.52
C ASP A 65 15.30 -7.18 2.23
N LYS A 66 16.47 -6.77 1.78
CA LYS A 66 16.66 -5.81 0.70
C LYS A 66 17.44 -6.44 -0.46
N PRO A 67 16.83 -7.42 -1.18
CA PRO A 67 17.47 -8.04 -2.34
C PRO A 67 17.76 -6.99 -3.43
N MET A 68 18.70 -7.30 -4.33
CA MET A 68 19.06 -6.42 -5.45
C MET A 68 18.03 -6.41 -6.58
N SER A 69 17.07 -7.35 -6.58
CA SER A 69 16.09 -7.55 -7.66
C SER A 69 14.73 -8.04 -7.13
N GLY A 70 13.75 -8.20 -8.03
CA GLY A 70 12.44 -8.74 -7.69
C GLY A 70 11.43 -7.66 -7.29
N TYR A 71 11.46 -6.51 -7.94
CA TYR A 71 10.62 -5.35 -7.61
C TYR A 71 9.47 -5.12 -8.61
N ASN A 72 9.25 -6.02 -9.57
CA ASN A 72 8.08 -6.00 -10.43
C ASN A 72 6.81 -6.45 -9.69
N TYR A 73 5.64 -6.07 -10.18
CA TYR A 73 4.38 -6.40 -9.50
C TYR A 73 4.12 -7.90 -9.40
N ASP A 74 4.57 -8.70 -10.39
CA ASP A 74 4.40 -10.14 -10.35
C ASP A 74 5.15 -10.76 -9.16
N ARG A 75 6.44 -10.39 -8.95
CA ARG A 75 7.22 -10.89 -7.82
C ARG A 75 6.67 -10.42 -6.48
N LEU A 76 6.21 -9.17 -6.39
CA LEU A 76 5.61 -8.64 -5.16
C LEU A 76 4.27 -9.34 -4.84
N ALA A 77 3.48 -9.68 -5.87
CA ALA A 77 2.28 -10.49 -5.72
C ALA A 77 2.60 -11.95 -5.30
N ASP A 78 3.70 -12.54 -5.82
CA ASP A 78 4.16 -13.87 -5.43
C ASP A 78 4.59 -13.89 -3.95
N ASP A 79 5.29 -12.85 -3.46
CA ASP A 79 5.63 -12.70 -2.04
C ASP A 79 4.38 -12.64 -1.17
N LEU A 80 3.38 -11.85 -1.59
CA LEU A 80 2.10 -11.74 -0.88
C LEU A 80 1.37 -13.10 -0.84
N ARG A 81 1.45 -13.89 -1.92
CA ARG A 81 0.89 -15.24 -1.95
C ARG A 81 1.54 -16.16 -0.91
N VAL A 82 2.86 -16.15 -0.82
CA VAL A 82 3.59 -16.94 0.20
C VAL A 82 3.19 -16.53 1.62
N ILE A 83 3.03 -15.23 1.87
CA ILE A 83 2.62 -14.71 3.18
C ILE A 83 1.21 -15.19 3.53
N ILE A 84 0.25 -15.11 2.60
CA ILE A 84 -1.13 -15.56 2.80
C ILE A 84 -1.16 -17.06 3.10
N ASP A 85 -0.37 -17.88 2.38
CA ASP A 85 -0.27 -19.32 2.63
C ASP A 85 0.39 -19.63 3.98
N ALA A 86 1.51 -18.98 4.29
CA ALA A 86 2.25 -19.21 5.54
C ALA A 86 1.42 -18.87 6.80
N LEU A 87 0.58 -17.84 6.70
CA LEU A 87 -0.32 -17.42 7.77
C LEU A 87 -1.68 -18.13 7.73
N GLN A 88 -1.90 -19.00 6.75
CA GLN A 88 -3.17 -19.72 6.51
C GLN A 88 -4.38 -18.77 6.46
N LEU A 89 -4.20 -17.63 5.81
CA LEU A 89 -5.22 -16.60 5.75
C LEU A 89 -6.34 -16.98 4.78
N SER A 90 -7.56 -16.77 5.23
CA SER A 90 -8.77 -16.99 4.43
C SER A 90 -9.77 -15.86 4.69
N ASN A 91 -10.51 -15.46 3.66
CA ASN A 91 -11.54 -14.41 3.74
C ASN A 91 -11.04 -13.09 4.35
N VAL A 92 -9.78 -12.71 4.07
CA VAL A 92 -9.21 -11.48 4.60
C VAL A 92 -9.73 -10.26 3.85
N THR A 93 -9.72 -9.11 4.52
CA THR A 93 -9.80 -7.81 3.87
C THR A 93 -8.38 -7.37 3.52
N LEU A 94 -8.07 -7.32 2.23
CA LEU A 94 -6.77 -6.87 1.74
C LEU A 94 -6.82 -5.37 1.48
N VAL A 95 -5.95 -4.61 2.15
CA VAL A 95 -5.87 -3.14 2.05
C VAL A 95 -4.54 -2.77 1.41
N GLY A 96 -4.57 -2.10 0.26
CA GLY A 96 -3.37 -1.63 -0.42
C GLY A 96 -3.39 -0.12 -0.62
N HIS A 97 -2.33 0.55 -0.18
CA HIS A 97 -2.14 1.99 -0.38
C HIS A 97 -1.14 2.26 -1.50
N SER A 98 -1.47 3.17 -2.43
CA SER A 98 -0.55 3.64 -3.47
C SER A 98 0.06 2.46 -4.27
N THR A 99 1.38 2.31 -4.28
CA THR A 99 2.08 1.13 -4.83
C THR A 99 1.59 -0.19 -4.22
N GLY A 100 1.28 -0.21 -2.91
CA GLY A 100 0.64 -1.37 -2.27
C GLY A 100 -0.72 -1.69 -2.88
N GLY A 101 -1.46 -0.68 -3.33
CA GLY A 101 -2.69 -0.86 -4.10
C GLY A 101 -2.44 -1.55 -5.45
N ALA A 102 -1.40 -1.12 -6.18
CA ALA A 102 -0.97 -1.76 -7.43
C ALA A 102 -0.57 -3.25 -7.21
N ILE A 103 0.20 -3.52 -6.15
CA ILE A 103 0.58 -4.89 -5.77
C ILE A 103 -0.66 -5.75 -5.48
N THR A 104 -1.63 -5.21 -4.73
CA THR A 104 -2.86 -5.95 -4.40
C THR A 104 -3.73 -6.21 -5.64
N ILE A 105 -3.84 -5.26 -6.57
CA ILE A 105 -4.54 -5.46 -7.86
C ILE A 105 -3.88 -6.58 -8.66
N ARG A 106 -2.54 -6.57 -8.82
CA ARG A 106 -1.80 -7.64 -9.48
C ARG A 106 -1.99 -8.99 -8.77
N TYR A 107 -2.00 -9.01 -7.44
CA TYR A 107 -2.28 -10.22 -6.66
C TYR A 107 -3.68 -10.78 -6.97
N MET A 108 -4.71 -9.93 -6.93
CA MET A 108 -6.09 -10.33 -7.20
C MET A 108 -6.25 -10.94 -8.60
N ALA A 109 -5.60 -10.33 -9.60
CA ALA A 109 -5.66 -10.83 -10.98
C ALA A 109 -4.88 -12.13 -11.16
N ARG A 110 -3.66 -12.23 -10.60
CA ARG A 110 -2.72 -13.33 -10.79
C ARG A 110 -3.14 -14.60 -10.04
N TYR A 111 -3.71 -14.44 -8.84
CA TYR A 111 -4.11 -15.54 -7.96
C TYR A 111 -5.63 -15.67 -7.79
N HIS A 112 -6.42 -15.00 -8.64
CA HIS A 112 -7.88 -15.03 -8.61
C HIS A 112 -8.45 -14.71 -7.22
N GLY A 113 -7.80 -13.80 -6.49
CA GLY A 113 -8.20 -13.39 -5.14
C GLY A 113 -8.04 -14.47 -4.06
N TYR A 114 -7.18 -15.45 -4.24
CA TYR A 114 -6.98 -16.53 -3.27
C TYR A 114 -6.77 -15.98 -1.84
N GLY A 115 -7.57 -16.47 -0.89
CA GLY A 115 -7.53 -16.03 0.52
C GLY A 115 -8.22 -14.70 0.81
N VAL A 116 -8.62 -13.93 -0.20
CA VAL A 116 -9.16 -12.56 -0.07
C VAL A 116 -10.67 -12.56 -0.26
N GLY A 117 -11.39 -12.04 0.73
CA GLY A 117 -12.85 -11.87 0.70
C GLY A 117 -13.28 -10.46 0.29
N LYS A 118 -12.48 -9.45 0.60
CA LYS A 118 -12.74 -8.03 0.29
C LYS A 118 -11.43 -7.32 -0.05
N LEU A 119 -11.51 -6.33 -0.95
CA LEU A 119 -10.38 -5.49 -1.34
C LEU A 119 -10.65 -4.02 -0.97
N VAL A 120 -9.64 -3.34 -0.44
CA VAL A 120 -9.68 -1.90 -0.21
C VAL A 120 -8.46 -1.26 -0.88
N LEU A 121 -8.74 -0.38 -1.83
CA LEU A 121 -7.74 0.38 -2.56
C LEU A 121 -7.72 1.81 -2.01
N VAL A 122 -6.56 2.25 -1.53
CA VAL A 122 -6.38 3.56 -0.92
C VAL A 122 -5.37 4.33 -1.75
N ASP A 123 -5.79 5.39 -2.42
CA ASP A 123 -4.96 6.20 -3.32
C ASP A 123 -4.07 5.33 -4.23
N ALA A 124 -4.64 4.24 -4.77
CA ALA A 124 -3.89 3.21 -5.46
C ALA A 124 -3.20 3.74 -6.72
N ALA A 125 -1.94 3.34 -6.93
CA ALA A 125 -1.19 3.66 -8.15
C ALA A 125 -1.68 2.75 -9.32
N ALA A 126 -2.89 3.02 -9.79
CA ALA A 126 -3.60 2.26 -10.81
C ALA A 126 -4.61 3.15 -11.55
N PRO A 127 -4.89 2.89 -12.84
CA PRO A 127 -4.36 1.79 -13.66
C PRO A 127 -2.90 1.94 -14.08
N VAL A 128 -2.33 3.14 -13.93
CA VAL A 128 -0.92 3.46 -14.21
C VAL A 128 -0.27 4.10 -12.98
N GLY A 129 1.03 3.97 -12.85
CA GLY A 129 1.80 4.63 -11.79
C GLY A 129 2.33 6.00 -12.22
N PHE A 130 3.64 6.13 -12.32
CA PHE A 130 4.28 7.41 -12.63
C PHE A 130 4.43 7.66 -14.12
N THR A 131 4.27 8.93 -14.51
CA THR A 131 4.70 9.37 -15.85
C THR A 131 6.23 9.23 -15.98
N ALA A 132 6.73 9.16 -17.22
CA ALA A 132 8.17 9.11 -17.49
C ALA A 132 8.92 10.32 -16.87
N GLU A 133 8.31 11.50 -16.89
CA GLU A 133 8.89 12.73 -16.29
C GLU A 133 9.02 12.58 -14.76
N THR A 134 7.94 12.18 -14.08
CA THR A 134 7.93 11.95 -12.64
C THR A 134 8.93 10.87 -12.23
N ALA A 135 8.96 9.75 -12.96
CA ALA A 135 9.90 8.67 -12.71
C ALA A 135 11.35 9.11 -12.87
N ASN A 136 11.69 9.81 -13.95
CA ASN A 136 13.06 10.32 -14.19
C ASN A 136 13.51 11.27 -13.08
N ARG A 137 12.61 12.13 -12.60
CA ARG A 137 12.89 13.01 -11.46
C ARG A 137 13.22 12.20 -10.21
N PHE A 138 12.37 11.24 -9.82
CA PHE A 138 12.61 10.42 -8.63
C PHE A 138 13.86 9.53 -8.76
N LEU A 139 14.15 8.98 -9.94
CA LEU A 139 15.37 8.22 -10.17
C LEU A 139 16.62 9.07 -10.00
N ASN A 140 16.61 10.30 -10.53
CA ASN A 140 17.71 11.23 -10.36
C ASN A 140 17.89 11.67 -8.90
N GLU A 141 16.79 12.00 -8.20
CA GLU A 141 16.82 12.36 -6.78
C GLU A 141 17.29 11.17 -5.92
N ALA A 142 16.79 9.95 -6.17
CA ALA A 142 17.21 8.74 -5.45
C ALA A 142 18.71 8.44 -5.60
N ALA A 143 19.28 8.71 -6.78
CA ALA A 143 20.69 8.49 -7.05
C ALA A 143 21.61 9.55 -6.46
N ASN A 144 21.17 10.81 -6.38
CA ASN A 144 22.05 11.94 -6.03
C ASN A 144 21.77 12.51 -4.63
N ASP A 145 20.50 12.53 -4.18
CA ASP A 145 20.10 13.08 -2.88
C ASP A 145 18.78 12.43 -2.41
N ARG A 146 18.85 11.18 -1.96
CA ARG A 146 17.68 10.45 -1.47
C ARG A 146 16.99 11.11 -0.27
N PRO A 147 17.67 11.73 0.69
CA PRO A 147 17.02 12.52 1.72
C PRO A 147 16.18 13.67 1.14
N LYS A 148 16.69 14.40 0.13
CA LYS A 148 15.93 15.46 -0.54
C LYS A 148 14.71 14.89 -1.28
N MET A 149 14.87 13.76 -1.95
CA MET A 149 13.74 13.05 -2.57
C MET A 149 12.65 12.75 -1.55
N MET A 150 13.02 12.20 -0.37
CA MET A 150 12.05 11.86 0.67
C MET A 150 11.40 13.10 1.28
N GLN A 151 12.11 14.22 1.40
CA GLN A 151 11.51 15.49 1.80
C GLN A 151 10.45 15.94 0.78
N ASN A 152 10.76 15.90 -0.52
CA ASN A 152 9.82 16.26 -1.58
C ASN A 152 8.57 15.35 -1.57
N VAL A 153 8.74 14.05 -1.30
CA VAL A 153 7.62 13.12 -1.10
C VAL A 153 6.77 13.55 0.09
N THR A 154 7.37 13.81 1.23
CA THR A 154 6.66 14.22 2.46
C THR A 154 5.87 15.52 2.24
N ASP A 155 6.47 16.51 1.59
CA ASP A 155 5.86 17.83 1.32
C ASP A 155 4.67 17.74 0.36
N SER A 156 4.65 16.76 -0.53
CA SER A 156 3.57 16.56 -1.50
C SER A 156 2.46 15.60 -1.05
N PHE A 157 2.71 14.82 0.00
CA PHE A 157 1.88 13.69 0.39
C PHE A 157 0.55 14.11 1.03
N PHE A 158 0.58 15.10 1.90
CA PHE A 158 -0.58 15.53 2.67
C PHE A 158 -1.18 16.83 2.12
N PHE A 159 -2.51 16.91 2.15
CA PHE A 159 -3.26 18.13 1.86
C PHE A 159 -3.42 19.00 3.11
N GLN A 160 -3.66 18.37 4.27
CA GLN A 160 -3.80 19.06 5.54
C GLN A 160 -2.42 19.40 6.13
N TYR A 161 -2.42 20.39 7.00
CA TYR A 161 -1.24 20.75 7.79
C TYR A 161 -0.79 19.55 8.64
N ILE A 162 0.47 19.25 8.57
CA ILE A 162 1.17 18.29 9.44
C ILE A 162 2.16 19.02 10.34
N THR A 163 2.28 18.56 11.60
CA THR A 163 3.25 19.14 12.53
C THR A 163 4.66 18.75 12.14
N GLU A 164 5.65 19.57 12.50
CA GLU A 164 7.06 19.26 12.23
C GLU A 164 7.49 17.89 12.79
N PRO A 165 7.15 17.48 14.04
CA PRO A 165 7.49 16.14 14.53
C PRO A 165 6.87 15.02 13.71
N PHE A 166 5.63 15.18 13.22
CA PHE A 166 4.99 14.20 12.36
C PHE A 166 5.68 14.13 10.98
N SER A 167 6.01 15.28 10.40
CA SER A 167 6.75 15.36 9.13
C SER A 167 8.09 14.63 9.23
N GLN A 168 8.84 14.87 10.30
CA GLN A 168 10.12 14.19 10.55
C GLN A 168 9.96 12.68 10.75
N TRP A 169 8.94 12.25 11.49
CA TRP A 169 8.62 10.83 11.66
C TRP A 169 8.30 10.17 10.32
N PHE A 170 7.42 10.77 9.51
CA PHE A 170 7.02 10.26 8.21
C PHE A 170 8.22 10.17 7.24
N PHE A 171 9.03 11.22 7.19
CA PHE A 171 10.29 11.25 6.45
C PHE A 171 11.21 10.07 6.81
N GLN A 172 11.36 9.77 8.11
CA GLN A 172 12.19 8.67 8.58
C GLN A 172 11.66 7.29 8.17
N LEU A 173 10.35 7.11 8.03
CA LEU A 173 9.78 5.85 7.52
C LEU A 173 10.30 5.53 6.12
N GLY A 174 10.34 6.52 5.23
CA GLY A 174 10.82 6.34 3.86
C GLY A 174 12.32 6.08 3.77
N LEU A 175 13.13 6.64 4.68
CA LEU A 175 14.57 6.42 4.69
C LEU A 175 14.99 5.00 5.13
N GLN A 176 14.08 4.20 5.69
CA GLN A 176 14.35 2.79 6.03
C GLN A 176 14.42 1.87 4.80
N ALA A 177 13.93 2.32 3.64
CA ALA A 177 14.10 1.62 2.37
C ALA A 177 15.57 1.62 1.92
N ALA A 178 15.97 0.62 1.12
CA ALA A 178 17.24 0.68 0.43
C ALA A 178 17.17 1.62 -0.80
N GLY A 179 18.28 2.28 -1.14
CA GLY A 179 18.32 3.18 -2.29
C GLY A 179 17.98 2.47 -3.61
N TRP A 180 18.53 1.28 -3.81
CA TRP A 180 18.25 0.47 -5.02
C TRP A 180 16.81 -0.02 -5.09
N SER A 181 16.19 -0.42 -3.98
CA SER A 181 14.77 -0.81 -3.96
C SER A 181 13.87 0.38 -4.24
N THR A 182 14.21 1.54 -3.67
CA THR A 182 13.51 2.80 -3.95
C THR A 182 13.50 3.10 -5.45
N ALA A 183 14.66 3.03 -6.12
CA ALA A 183 14.79 3.26 -7.55
C ALA A 183 14.08 2.17 -8.40
N ALA A 184 14.24 0.90 -8.04
CA ALA A 184 13.65 -0.20 -8.79
C ALA A 184 12.11 -0.13 -8.86
N ILE A 185 11.46 0.25 -7.76
CA ILE A 185 10.00 0.45 -7.73
C ILE A 185 9.57 1.64 -8.60
N VAL A 186 10.35 2.72 -8.67
CA VAL A 186 10.05 3.83 -9.57
C VAL A 186 10.04 3.38 -11.04
N VAL A 187 10.94 2.46 -11.41
CA VAL A 187 10.93 1.84 -12.76
C VAL A 187 9.65 1.02 -12.96
N THR A 188 9.27 0.19 -12.00
CA THR A 188 8.03 -0.60 -12.06
C THR A 188 6.78 0.29 -12.17
N LEU A 189 6.70 1.35 -11.36
CA LEU A 189 5.60 2.33 -11.42
C LEU A 189 5.52 3.07 -12.76
N ARG A 190 6.62 3.21 -13.50
CA ARG A 190 6.66 3.81 -14.82
C ARG A 190 6.26 2.83 -15.92
N ASP A 191 6.73 1.58 -15.83
CA ASP A 191 6.75 0.63 -16.95
C ASP A 191 5.60 -0.39 -16.92
N GLU A 192 4.97 -0.62 -15.74
CA GLU A 192 3.90 -1.60 -15.61
C GLU A 192 2.52 -0.94 -15.47
N GLU A 193 1.55 -1.49 -16.22
CA GLU A 193 0.15 -1.08 -16.22
C GLU A 193 -0.75 -2.19 -15.65
N LEU A 194 -1.93 -1.80 -15.16
CA LEU A 194 -2.88 -2.70 -14.51
C LEU A 194 -4.25 -2.74 -15.17
N TYR A 195 -4.42 -2.13 -16.36
CA TYR A 195 -5.70 -2.12 -17.09
C TYR A 195 -6.29 -3.51 -17.28
N GLN A 196 -5.45 -4.51 -17.58
CA GLN A 196 -5.88 -5.89 -17.82
C GLN A 196 -6.17 -6.66 -16.52
N ASP A 197 -5.77 -6.13 -15.37
CA ASP A 197 -5.95 -6.78 -14.07
C ASP A 197 -7.25 -6.36 -13.39
N LEU A 198 -7.63 -5.09 -13.53
CA LEU A 198 -8.81 -4.51 -12.88
C LEU A 198 -10.12 -5.30 -13.15
N PRO A 199 -10.45 -5.68 -14.40
CA PRO A 199 -11.68 -6.43 -14.68
C PRO A 199 -11.73 -7.85 -14.08
N LYS A 200 -10.57 -8.40 -13.66
CA LYS A 200 -10.47 -9.72 -13.05
C LYS A 200 -10.82 -9.74 -11.56
N ILE A 201 -10.98 -8.56 -10.94
CA ILE A 201 -11.29 -8.42 -9.53
C ILE A 201 -12.78 -8.70 -9.32
N GLY A 202 -13.09 -9.84 -8.69
CA GLY A 202 -14.48 -10.31 -8.48
C GLY A 202 -15.03 -10.07 -7.07
N VAL A 203 -14.18 -9.72 -6.09
CA VAL A 203 -14.61 -9.50 -4.71
C VAL A 203 -15.18 -8.09 -4.51
N PRO A 204 -16.04 -7.88 -3.49
CA PRO A 204 -16.42 -6.53 -3.08
C PRO A 204 -15.20 -5.65 -2.86
N THR A 205 -15.17 -4.49 -3.51
CA THR A 205 -14.02 -3.58 -3.51
C THR A 205 -14.44 -2.19 -3.03
N LEU A 206 -13.72 -1.65 -2.05
CA LEU A 206 -13.85 -0.28 -1.60
C LEU A 206 -12.65 0.53 -2.12
N ILE A 207 -12.94 1.63 -2.82
CA ILE A 207 -11.92 2.56 -3.31
C ILE A 207 -12.04 3.83 -2.47
N ILE A 208 -10.97 4.18 -1.75
CA ILE A 208 -10.83 5.39 -0.97
C ILE A 208 -9.77 6.25 -1.65
N HIS A 209 -10.09 7.52 -1.93
CA HIS A 209 -9.11 8.38 -2.60
C HIS A 209 -9.24 9.83 -2.15
N GLY A 210 -8.10 10.45 -1.85
CA GLY A 210 -8.04 11.87 -1.49
C GLY A 210 -8.32 12.76 -2.71
N VAL A 211 -9.25 13.69 -2.56
CA VAL A 211 -9.62 14.61 -3.67
C VAL A 211 -8.47 15.55 -4.04
N HIS A 212 -7.59 15.82 -3.09
CA HIS A 212 -6.43 16.70 -3.26
C HIS A 212 -5.11 15.93 -3.44
N ASP A 213 -5.17 14.66 -3.82
CA ASP A 213 -3.98 13.85 -4.07
C ASP A 213 -3.15 14.41 -5.23
N LYS A 214 -1.90 14.79 -4.92
CA LYS A 214 -0.92 15.32 -5.88
C LYS A 214 0.04 14.26 -6.41
N VAL A 215 -0.03 13.05 -5.85
CA VAL A 215 0.83 11.91 -6.24
C VAL A 215 0.12 11.06 -7.28
N ILE A 216 -1.11 10.64 -6.98
CA ILE A 216 -1.99 9.87 -7.87
C ILE A 216 -3.28 10.68 -8.06
N PRO A 217 -3.54 11.22 -9.26
CA PRO A 217 -4.72 12.05 -9.50
C PRO A 217 -6.04 11.31 -9.23
N PHE A 218 -7.02 11.99 -8.61
CA PHE A 218 -8.34 11.43 -8.28
C PHE A 218 -9.05 10.80 -9.50
N ALA A 219 -8.85 11.33 -10.70
CA ALA A 219 -9.38 10.76 -11.94
C ALA A 219 -8.99 9.29 -12.16
N GLN A 220 -7.81 8.86 -11.68
CA GLN A 220 -7.42 7.45 -11.76
C GLN A 220 -8.32 6.55 -10.88
N ALA A 221 -8.76 7.03 -9.70
CA ALA A 221 -9.70 6.29 -8.88
C ALA A 221 -11.07 6.11 -9.57
N GLU A 222 -11.50 7.10 -10.35
CA GLU A 222 -12.72 7.00 -11.18
C GLU A 222 -12.56 5.94 -12.27
N GLU A 223 -11.41 5.89 -12.96
CA GLU A 223 -11.10 4.84 -13.94
C GLU A 223 -11.07 3.44 -13.30
N VAL A 224 -10.42 3.29 -12.13
CA VAL A 224 -10.40 2.04 -11.37
C VAL A 224 -11.82 1.61 -10.97
N HIS A 225 -12.65 2.57 -10.53
CA HIS A 225 -14.05 2.31 -10.18
C HIS A 225 -14.87 1.84 -11.38
N GLN A 226 -14.68 2.44 -12.53
CA GLN A 226 -15.37 2.03 -13.77
C GLN A 226 -14.95 0.62 -14.23
N ALA A 227 -13.68 0.25 -14.01
CA ALA A 227 -13.14 -1.03 -14.44
C ALA A 227 -13.48 -2.21 -13.50
N ILE A 228 -13.68 -1.96 -12.20
CA ILE A 228 -14.02 -2.99 -11.20
C ILE A 228 -15.54 -3.01 -10.96
N LYS A 229 -16.23 -4.01 -11.49
CA LYS A 229 -17.72 -4.10 -11.48
C LYS A 229 -18.35 -4.04 -10.08
N ASN A 230 -17.70 -4.67 -9.08
CA ASN A 230 -18.22 -4.74 -7.70
C ASN A 230 -17.44 -3.79 -6.79
N SER A 231 -17.34 -2.52 -7.18
CA SER A 231 -16.62 -1.51 -6.41
C SER A 231 -17.51 -0.36 -5.96
N GLN A 232 -17.08 0.31 -4.89
CA GLN A 232 -17.64 1.56 -4.40
C GLN A 232 -16.50 2.56 -4.27
N LEU A 233 -16.60 3.72 -4.90
CA LEU A 233 -15.67 4.85 -4.76
C LEU A 233 -16.17 5.82 -3.67
N VAL A 234 -15.32 6.10 -2.70
CA VAL A 234 -15.59 7.07 -1.63
C VAL A 234 -14.53 8.16 -1.63
N PRO A 235 -14.87 9.38 -2.09
CA PRO A 235 -13.93 10.49 -2.08
C PRO A 235 -13.67 10.99 -0.65
N PHE A 236 -12.40 11.24 -0.35
CA PHE A 236 -11.93 11.86 0.88
C PHE A 236 -11.62 13.32 0.60
N ARG A 237 -12.59 14.19 0.91
CA ARG A 237 -12.64 15.59 0.44
C ARG A 237 -11.60 16.50 1.07
N TYR A 238 -11.02 16.09 2.19
CA TYR A 238 -10.05 16.87 2.94
C TYR A 238 -8.70 16.14 3.04
N SER A 239 -8.42 15.26 2.07
CA SER A 239 -7.19 14.47 2.06
C SER A 239 -6.43 14.61 0.75
N GLY A 240 -5.09 14.56 0.86
CA GLY A 240 -4.14 14.29 -0.20
C GLY A 240 -3.92 12.79 -0.37
N HIS A 241 -2.65 12.37 -0.41
CA HIS A 241 -2.24 10.96 -0.59
C HIS A 241 -2.24 10.15 0.71
N GLY A 242 -2.73 10.71 1.84
CA GLY A 242 -2.72 10.11 3.16
C GLY A 242 -4.07 10.08 3.88
N PRO A 243 -5.20 9.65 3.25
CA PRO A 243 -6.53 9.69 3.86
C PRO A 243 -6.64 8.83 5.12
N PHE A 244 -5.79 7.80 5.26
CA PHE A 244 -5.67 6.96 6.45
C PHE A 244 -5.21 7.74 7.70
N TRP A 245 -4.57 8.89 7.50
CA TRP A 245 -4.15 9.80 8.57
C TRP A 245 -4.98 11.09 8.59
N GLU A 246 -5.19 11.72 7.44
CA GLU A 246 -5.82 13.04 7.32
C GLU A 246 -7.31 13.03 7.74
N GLU A 247 -8.05 12.00 7.35
CA GLU A 247 -9.43 11.76 7.76
C GLU A 247 -9.55 10.40 8.49
N ARG A 248 -8.60 10.09 9.41
CA ARG A 248 -8.43 8.77 10.03
C ARG A 248 -9.68 8.21 10.71
N ASP A 249 -10.47 9.05 11.38
CA ASP A 249 -11.70 8.62 12.05
C ASP A 249 -12.76 8.15 11.05
N LYS A 250 -12.90 8.88 9.94
CA LYS A 250 -13.76 8.51 8.81
C LYS A 250 -13.24 7.25 8.15
N PHE A 251 -11.93 7.16 7.94
CA PHE A 251 -11.26 6.00 7.35
C PHE A 251 -11.52 4.74 8.17
N ASN A 252 -11.24 4.75 9.48
CA ASN A 252 -11.43 3.61 10.37
C ASN A 252 -12.89 3.17 10.45
N LYS A 253 -13.83 4.13 10.57
CA LYS A 253 -15.28 3.83 10.58
C LYS A 253 -15.77 3.25 9.25
N LEU A 254 -15.30 3.78 8.12
CA LEU A 254 -15.66 3.30 6.80
C LEU A 254 -15.14 1.88 6.56
N LEU A 255 -13.87 1.64 6.92
CA LEU A 255 -13.24 0.33 6.83
C LEU A 255 -13.99 -0.70 7.67
N ALA A 256 -14.25 -0.40 8.95
CA ALA A 256 -15.01 -1.29 9.83
C ALA A 256 -16.41 -1.60 9.29
N ARG A 257 -17.14 -0.58 8.78
CA ARG A 257 -18.46 -0.79 8.15
C ARG A 257 -18.39 -1.66 6.91
N PHE A 258 -17.37 -1.50 6.10
CA PHE A 258 -17.19 -2.29 4.88
C PHE A 258 -16.86 -3.75 5.20
N ILE A 259 -16.09 -4.00 6.26
CA ILE A 259 -15.72 -5.35 6.70
C ILE A 259 -16.93 -6.05 7.35
N GLY A 260 -17.68 -5.39 8.19
CA GLY A 260 -18.83 -5.94 8.91
C GLY A 260 -18.51 -6.47 10.29
#